data_1a29fb36f0fe464d054a89086b97a06e
#
_entry.id   1a29fb36f0fe464d054a89086b97a06e
#
_cell.length_a   1.000
_cell.length_b   1.000
_cell.length_c   1.000
_cell.angle_alpha   90.00
_cell.angle_beta   90.00
_cell.angle_gamma   90.00
#
_symmetry.space_group_name_H-M   'P 1'
#
loop_
_entity.id
_entity.type
_entity.pdbx_description
1 polymer ?
#
loop_
_entity_poly.entity_id
_entity_poly.type
_entity_poly.pdbx_seq_one_letter_code
_entity_poly.pdbx_strand_id
1 'polypeptide(L)'
;MNSAAVNKEKNQLPGVGRTLLVILLHPGLFFRGIRCIWTILNKFFIFQYRSVLFPGIPVSRVDHSLDECIPFNPGFVRIYLDFTAFWIRIAGFLCIGCGKTGKKLAAGFITSVTNLYTFAFQIYRNNLSTTARPLYKKGFHFKLIHLLDPHLMCVPSLHVMLMVHSYTAFRYYTQKLGEEEALHKLAEKVFAGAMAIIEAVMYVKQHSVNCIAAALYTMNCFDPELFNNAGAERIIFKLFNTGESADIPPEYAPYYREPFVDPDDSAKIRDHILNLYRKFTEANNADWTRPILEYLKTLPLNNQ
;
A
#
# COMPACT_ATOMS: atom_id res chain seq x y z
N MET A 1 -6.66 -34.48 12.56
CA MET A 1 -6.67 -33.04 12.94
C MET A 1 -8.12 -32.63 13.08
N ASN A 2 -8.51 -32.07 14.24
CA ASN A 2 -9.91 -31.71 14.54
C ASN A 2 -10.43 -30.64 13.58
N SER A 3 -11.59 -30.83 12.97
CA SER A 3 -12.22 -29.90 12.03
C SER A 3 -12.42 -28.48 12.64
N ALA A 4 -12.64 -28.40 13.95
CA ALA A 4 -12.73 -27.14 14.68
C ALA A 4 -11.41 -26.36 14.77
N ALA A 5 -10.26 -27.04 14.85
CA ALA A 5 -8.94 -26.40 14.85
C ALA A 5 -8.58 -25.87 13.45
N VAL A 6 -8.95 -26.60 12.40
CA VAL A 6 -8.79 -26.16 10.99
C VAL A 6 -9.67 -24.95 10.70
N ASN A 7 -10.90 -24.91 11.23
CA ASN A 7 -11.81 -23.75 11.06
C ASN A 7 -11.31 -22.51 11.83
N LYS A 8 -10.68 -22.67 12.99
CA LYS A 8 -10.15 -21.54 13.77
C LYS A 8 -8.90 -20.94 13.11
N GLU A 9 -8.07 -21.75 12.45
CA GLU A 9 -6.90 -21.27 11.69
C GLU A 9 -7.29 -20.50 10.41
N LYS A 10 -8.44 -20.79 9.80
CA LYS A 10 -8.93 -20.10 8.60
C LYS A 10 -9.50 -18.70 8.89
N ASN A 11 -9.92 -18.41 10.12
CA ASN A 11 -10.56 -17.14 10.48
C ASN A 11 -9.57 -16.05 10.95
N GLN A 12 -8.28 -16.27 10.82
CA GLN A 12 -7.24 -15.32 11.20
C GLN A 12 -6.06 -15.37 10.24
N LEU A 13 -5.44 -14.21 10.02
CA LEU A 13 -4.18 -14.16 9.29
C LEU A 13 -3.05 -14.74 10.14
N PRO A 14 -2.19 -15.60 9.59
CA PRO A 14 -1.08 -16.19 10.33
C PRO A 14 -0.01 -15.14 10.67
N GLY A 15 0.76 -15.40 11.71
CA GLY A 15 1.90 -14.56 12.08
C GLY A 15 3.01 -14.57 11.02
N VAL A 16 3.71 -13.44 10.90
CA VAL A 16 4.80 -13.23 9.92
C VAL A 16 5.89 -14.30 10.05
N GLY A 17 6.36 -14.60 11.26
CA GLY A 17 7.42 -15.60 11.47
C GLY A 17 7.04 -16.99 10.96
N ARG A 18 5.80 -17.44 11.22
CA ARG A 18 5.30 -18.72 10.69
C ARG A 18 5.21 -18.71 9.17
N THR A 19 4.79 -17.60 8.59
CA THR A 19 4.71 -17.41 7.13
C THR A 19 6.09 -17.51 6.49
N LEU A 20 7.06 -16.77 7.02
CA LEU A 20 8.43 -16.78 6.52
C LEU A 20 9.07 -18.18 6.61
N LEU A 21 8.84 -18.89 7.71
CA LEU A 21 9.32 -20.26 7.86
C LEU A 21 8.77 -21.18 6.76
N VAL A 22 7.45 -21.08 6.46
CA VAL A 22 6.85 -21.90 5.38
C VAL A 22 7.40 -21.50 4.02
N ILE A 23 7.62 -20.22 3.75
CA ILE A 23 8.23 -19.74 2.51
C ILE A 23 9.66 -20.30 2.38
N LEU A 24 10.47 -20.26 3.43
CA LEU A 24 11.85 -20.75 3.45
C LEU A 24 11.92 -22.27 3.21
N LEU A 25 11.00 -23.03 3.80
CA LEU A 25 11.00 -24.50 3.70
C LEU A 25 10.41 -25.02 2.38
N HIS A 26 9.74 -24.18 1.58
CA HIS A 26 9.14 -24.60 0.33
C HIS A 26 9.91 -24.02 -0.87
N PRO A 27 10.69 -24.84 -1.63
CA PRO A 27 11.59 -24.34 -2.68
C PRO A 27 10.92 -23.39 -3.68
N GLY A 28 9.70 -23.72 -4.15
CA GLY A 28 8.98 -22.88 -5.11
C GLY A 28 8.57 -21.52 -4.56
N LEU A 29 8.34 -21.38 -3.24
CA LEU A 29 8.08 -20.11 -2.58
C LEU A 29 9.38 -19.37 -2.25
N PHE A 30 10.39 -20.09 -1.82
CA PHE A 30 11.72 -19.58 -1.48
C PHE A 30 12.34 -18.77 -2.62
N PHE A 31 12.48 -19.37 -3.81
CA PHE A 31 13.06 -18.66 -4.95
C PHE A 31 12.25 -17.44 -5.38
N ARG A 32 10.91 -17.48 -5.27
CA ARG A 32 10.07 -16.31 -5.52
C ARG A 32 10.24 -15.24 -4.44
N GLY A 33 10.34 -15.66 -3.19
CA GLY A 33 10.64 -14.77 -2.07
C GLY A 33 11.98 -14.03 -2.24
N ILE A 34 13.04 -14.78 -2.58
CA ILE A 34 14.36 -14.17 -2.87
C ILE A 34 14.28 -13.19 -4.04
N ARG A 35 13.61 -13.55 -5.13
CA ARG A 35 13.43 -12.65 -6.27
C ARG A 35 12.65 -11.38 -5.87
N CYS A 36 11.63 -11.52 -5.03
CA CYS A 36 10.87 -10.39 -4.50
C CYS A 36 11.77 -9.45 -3.68
N ILE A 37 12.50 -10.00 -2.70
CA ILE A 37 13.44 -9.24 -1.87
C ILE A 37 14.49 -8.55 -2.75
N TRP A 38 15.08 -9.25 -3.70
CA TRP A 38 16.05 -8.69 -4.63
C TRP A 38 15.49 -7.52 -5.45
N THR A 39 14.25 -7.65 -5.93
CA THR A 39 13.57 -6.59 -6.66
C THR A 39 13.33 -5.36 -5.78
N ILE A 40 12.86 -5.56 -4.54
CA ILE A 40 12.65 -4.49 -3.57
C ILE A 40 13.99 -3.78 -3.28
N LEU A 41 15.04 -4.53 -2.98
CA LEU A 41 16.36 -3.95 -2.71
C LEU A 41 16.87 -3.10 -3.86
N ASN A 42 16.81 -3.61 -5.10
CA ASN A 42 17.36 -2.90 -6.26
C ASN A 42 16.49 -1.74 -6.72
N LYS A 43 15.17 -1.95 -6.86
CA LYS A 43 14.27 -0.98 -7.48
C LYS A 43 13.69 0.04 -6.51
N PHE A 44 13.81 -0.20 -5.20
CA PHE A 44 13.39 0.74 -4.18
C PHE A 44 14.60 1.28 -3.41
N PHE A 45 15.27 0.48 -2.58
CA PHE A 45 16.32 1.00 -1.70
C PHE A 45 17.55 1.48 -2.45
N ILE A 46 18.22 0.60 -3.20
CA ILE A 46 19.48 0.94 -3.89
C ILE A 46 19.25 2.07 -4.89
N PHE A 47 18.14 2.06 -5.61
CA PHE A 47 17.83 3.10 -6.59
C PHE A 47 17.66 4.48 -5.93
N GLN A 48 16.95 4.60 -4.81
CA GLN A 48 16.81 5.86 -4.08
C GLN A 48 18.17 6.40 -3.61
N TYR A 49 18.99 5.55 -2.97
CA TYR A 49 20.31 5.95 -2.52
C TYR A 49 21.24 6.36 -3.66
N ARG A 50 21.19 5.64 -4.78
CA ARG A 50 21.93 6.06 -5.98
C ARG A 50 21.46 7.40 -6.51
N SER A 51 20.17 7.68 -6.48
CA SER A 51 19.61 8.96 -6.94
C SER A 51 20.01 10.13 -6.04
N VAL A 52 20.23 9.89 -4.73
CA VAL A 52 20.81 10.88 -3.82
C VAL A 52 22.28 11.14 -4.13
N LEU A 53 23.06 10.06 -4.37
CA LEU A 53 24.50 10.18 -4.59
C LEU A 53 24.84 10.68 -6.00
N PHE A 54 24.03 10.38 -6.98
CA PHE A 54 24.20 10.73 -8.40
C PHE A 54 22.92 11.38 -8.92
N PRO A 55 22.70 12.66 -8.61
CA PRO A 55 21.53 13.40 -9.07
C PRO A 55 21.53 13.51 -10.61
N GLY A 56 20.40 13.25 -11.21
CA GLY A 56 20.25 13.30 -12.69
C GLY A 56 18.79 13.07 -13.10
N ILE A 57 17.96 12.60 -12.16
CA ILE A 57 16.53 12.42 -12.37
C ILE A 57 15.82 13.59 -11.68
N PRO A 58 14.90 14.32 -12.35
CA PRO A 58 14.16 15.42 -11.73
C PRO A 58 13.35 14.91 -10.52
N VAL A 59 13.29 15.72 -9.46
CA VAL A 59 12.54 15.44 -8.23
C VAL A 59 11.44 16.47 -8.09
N SER A 60 10.19 16.06 -8.25
CA SER A 60 9.02 16.95 -8.12
C SER A 60 8.52 16.98 -6.67
N ARG A 61 8.14 18.16 -6.16
CA ARG A 61 7.45 18.31 -4.88
C ARG A 61 5.97 18.10 -5.09
N VAL A 62 5.42 17.11 -4.39
CA VAL A 62 4.02 16.68 -4.60
C VAL A 62 3.09 17.06 -3.44
N ASP A 63 3.53 17.96 -2.60
CA ASP A 63 2.69 18.50 -1.51
C ASP A 63 1.44 19.19 -2.06
N HIS A 64 0.36 19.12 -1.30
CA HIS A 64 -0.90 19.81 -1.57
C HIS A 64 -1.39 20.54 -0.33
N SER A 65 -2.12 21.65 -0.48
CA SER A 65 -2.65 22.41 0.66
C SER A 65 -3.55 21.59 1.57
N LEU A 66 -4.29 20.62 1.02
CA LEU A 66 -5.13 19.70 1.80
C LEU A 66 -4.32 18.75 2.71
N ASP A 67 -3.01 18.60 2.47
CA ASP A 67 -2.17 17.82 3.39
C ASP A 67 -2.09 18.46 4.77
N GLU A 68 -2.29 19.79 4.87
CA GLU A 68 -2.30 20.52 6.13
C GLU A 68 -3.54 20.21 6.98
N CYS A 69 -4.67 19.88 6.34
CA CYS A 69 -5.90 19.46 7.02
C CYS A 69 -5.76 18.10 7.74
N ILE A 70 -4.76 17.32 7.40
CA ILE A 70 -4.50 16.03 8.04
C ILE A 70 -3.44 16.25 9.14
N PRO A 71 -3.78 16.12 10.43
CA PRO A 71 -2.84 16.41 11.50
C PRO A 71 -1.68 15.39 11.52
N PHE A 72 -0.47 15.85 11.87
CA PHE A 72 0.63 14.96 12.11
C PHE A 72 0.43 14.17 13.40
N ASN A 73 0.32 12.85 13.31
CA ASN A 73 0.19 11.97 14.47
C ASN A 73 1.29 10.89 14.46
N PRO A 74 2.35 11.07 15.25
CA PRO A 74 3.45 10.10 15.30
C PRO A 74 3.03 8.73 15.86
N GLY A 75 1.91 8.61 16.56
CA GLY A 75 1.39 7.34 17.05
C GLY A 75 1.08 6.34 15.92
N PHE A 76 0.64 6.84 14.77
CA PHE A 76 0.34 6.02 13.59
C PHE A 76 1.56 5.36 12.93
N VAL A 77 2.77 5.68 13.36
CA VAL A 77 3.99 5.06 12.79
C VAL A 77 4.00 3.53 12.89
N ARG A 78 3.37 2.97 13.91
CA ARG A 78 3.28 1.50 14.08
C ARG A 78 2.36 0.87 13.03
N ILE A 79 1.23 1.53 12.75
CA ILE A 79 0.29 1.10 11.69
C ILE A 79 0.97 1.26 10.33
N TYR A 80 1.63 2.40 10.10
CA TYR A 80 2.40 2.66 8.89
C TYR A 80 3.42 1.55 8.61
N LEU A 81 4.24 1.16 9.59
CA LEU A 81 5.28 0.14 9.43
C LEU A 81 4.72 -1.28 9.27
N ASP A 82 3.47 -1.52 9.63
CA ASP A 82 2.84 -2.83 9.47
C ASP A 82 2.56 -3.21 8.01
N PHE A 83 2.69 -2.27 7.06
CA PHE A 83 2.43 -2.53 5.64
C PHE A 83 3.20 -3.74 5.09
N THR A 84 4.44 -3.93 5.52
CA THR A 84 5.26 -5.08 5.10
C THR A 84 4.74 -6.39 5.70
N ALA A 85 4.44 -6.38 7.00
CA ALA A 85 3.89 -7.55 7.68
C ALA A 85 2.50 -7.90 7.14
N PHE A 86 1.74 -6.91 6.72
CA PHE A 86 0.37 -7.07 6.21
C PHE A 86 0.34 -7.97 4.97
N TRP A 87 1.07 -7.65 3.91
CA TRP A 87 1.07 -8.49 2.69
C TRP A 87 1.75 -9.84 2.92
N ILE A 88 2.73 -9.93 3.82
CA ILE A 88 3.33 -11.22 4.22
C ILE A 88 2.29 -12.11 4.89
N ARG A 89 1.43 -11.56 5.76
CA ARG A 89 0.34 -12.33 6.38
C ARG A 89 -0.69 -12.83 5.37
N ILE A 90 -0.97 -12.06 4.30
CA ILE A 90 -1.83 -12.52 3.18
C ILE A 90 -1.18 -13.70 2.45
N ALA A 91 0.11 -13.62 2.12
CA ALA A 91 0.84 -14.76 1.55
C ALA A 91 0.79 -15.98 2.47
N GLY A 92 0.92 -15.76 3.78
CA GLY A 92 0.81 -16.78 4.82
C GLY A 92 -0.56 -17.45 4.86
N PHE A 93 -1.63 -16.68 4.81
CA PHE A 93 -2.98 -17.22 4.74
C PHE A 93 -3.14 -18.20 3.57
N LEU A 94 -2.66 -17.82 2.40
CA LEU A 94 -2.71 -18.69 1.23
C LEU A 94 -1.86 -19.95 1.40
N CYS A 95 -0.60 -19.85 1.78
CA CYS A 95 0.30 -21.00 1.81
C CYS A 95 0.10 -21.95 2.99
N ILE A 96 -0.50 -21.48 4.09
CA ILE A 96 -0.75 -22.28 5.32
C ILE A 96 -2.20 -22.75 5.36
N GLY A 97 -3.17 -21.84 5.15
CA GLY A 97 -4.59 -22.10 5.32
C GLY A 97 -5.25 -22.87 4.17
N CYS A 98 -4.68 -22.85 2.96
CA CYS A 98 -5.34 -23.30 1.74
C CYS A 98 -4.68 -24.53 1.06
N GLY A 99 -3.85 -25.29 1.76
CA GLY A 99 -3.27 -26.55 1.29
C GLY A 99 -2.40 -26.42 0.03
N LYS A 100 -2.43 -27.45 -0.83
CA LYS A 100 -1.60 -27.48 -2.07
C LYS A 100 -1.98 -26.38 -3.06
N THR A 101 -3.26 -26.13 -3.27
CA THR A 101 -3.76 -25.05 -4.13
C THR A 101 -3.33 -23.69 -3.60
N GLY A 102 -3.43 -23.47 -2.29
CA GLY A 102 -3.01 -22.24 -1.66
C GLY A 102 -1.53 -21.91 -1.84
N LYS A 103 -0.65 -22.89 -1.87
CA LYS A 103 0.78 -22.68 -2.16
C LYS A 103 1.01 -22.13 -3.59
N LYS A 104 0.25 -22.60 -4.58
CA LYS A 104 0.29 -22.04 -5.94
C LYS A 104 -0.20 -20.60 -5.98
N LEU A 105 -1.30 -20.31 -5.25
CA LEU A 105 -1.84 -18.96 -5.13
C LEU A 105 -0.86 -18.02 -4.41
N ALA A 106 -0.25 -18.47 -3.32
CA ALA A 106 0.80 -17.72 -2.61
C ALA A 106 2.00 -17.41 -3.51
N ALA A 107 2.41 -18.39 -4.32
CA ALA A 107 3.49 -18.20 -5.31
C ALA A 107 3.11 -17.14 -6.36
N GLY A 108 1.87 -17.15 -6.84
CA GLY A 108 1.31 -16.13 -7.74
C GLY A 108 1.30 -14.76 -7.07
N PHE A 109 0.82 -14.68 -5.84
CA PHE A 109 0.76 -13.43 -5.07
C PHE A 109 2.15 -12.81 -4.84
N ILE A 110 3.15 -13.59 -4.40
CA ILE A 110 4.53 -13.10 -4.22
C ILE A 110 5.11 -12.61 -5.55
N THR A 111 4.82 -13.31 -6.65
CA THR A 111 5.24 -12.87 -7.99
C THR A 111 4.54 -11.57 -8.39
N SER A 112 3.25 -11.43 -8.10
CA SER A 112 2.49 -10.21 -8.38
C SER A 112 3.00 -9.01 -7.57
N VAL A 113 3.34 -9.18 -6.28
CA VAL A 113 4.03 -8.16 -5.48
C VAL A 113 5.36 -7.75 -6.12
N THR A 114 6.16 -8.70 -6.61
CA THR A 114 7.41 -8.41 -7.33
C THR A 114 7.17 -7.58 -8.60
N ASN A 115 6.12 -7.93 -9.35
CA ASN A 115 5.75 -7.21 -10.56
C ASN A 115 5.23 -5.80 -10.23
N LEU A 116 4.51 -5.61 -9.11
CA LEU A 116 4.02 -4.32 -8.65
C LEU A 116 5.16 -3.32 -8.41
N TYR A 117 6.23 -3.74 -7.72
CA TYR A 117 7.44 -2.92 -7.56
C TYR A 117 8.07 -2.58 -8.91
N THR A 118 8.11 -3.54 -9.83
CA THR A 118 8.66 -3.32 -11.17
C THR A 118 7.80 -2.37 -12.00
N PHE A 119 6.49 -2.44 -11.83
CA PHE A 119 5.53 -1.59 -12.51
C PHE A 119 5.65 -0.14 -12.02
N ALA A 120 5.58 0.10 -10.72
CA ALA A 120 5.77 1.44 -10.14
C ALA A 120 7.15 2.05 -10.51
N PHE A 121 8.19 1.23 -10.60
CA PHE A 121 9.53 1.66 -10.98
C PHE A 121 9.58 2.33 -12.36
N GLN A 122 8.64 2.07 -13.26
CA GLN A 122 8.58 2.75 -14.57
C GLN A 122 8.35 4.27 -14.41
N ILE A 123 7.66 4.70 -13.36
CA ILE A 123 7.53 6.13 -13.04
C ILE A 123 8.83 6.64 -12.41
N TYR A 124 9.30 5.99 -11.34
CA TYR A 124 10.42 6.48 -10.53
C TYR A 124 11.72 6.66 -11.31
N ARG A 125 12.00 5.81 -12.29
CA ARG A 125 13.20 5.93 -13.14
C ARG A 125 13.19 7.15 -14.07
N ASN A 126 12.03 7.77 -14.29
CA ASN A 126 11.86 8.93 -15.17
C ASN A 126 11.67 10.22 -14.38
N ASN A 127 10.99 10.16 -13.24
CA ASN A 127 10.76 11.29 -12.36
C ASN A 127 10.63 10.81 -10.91
N LEU A 128 11.43 11.34 -10.04
CA LEU A 128 11.33 11.15 -8.60
C LEU A 128 10.35 12.15 -8.01
N SER A 129 9.89 11.89 -6.80
CA SER A 129 8.94 12.77 -6.13
C SER A 129 9.13 12.71 -4.62
N THR A 130 8.95 13.86 -3.98
CA THR A 130 9.09 14.00 -2.52
C THR A 130 8.00 14.87 -1.94
N THR A 131 7.79 14.77 -0.63
CA THR A 131 6.89 15.64 0.16
C THR A 131 7.63 16.29 1.30
N ALA A 132 7.06 17.35 1.87
CA ALA A 132 7.57 17.95 3.10
C ALA A 132 7.38 16.98 4.28
N ARG A 133 8.48 16.56 4.86
CA ARG A 133 8.48 15.74 6.09
C ARG A 133 8.58 16.62 7.33
N PRO A 134 7.85 16.34 8.39
CA PRO A 134 8.07 17.05 9.67
C PRO A 134 9.46 16.74 10.22
N LEU A 135 10.09 17.74 10.83
CA LEU A 135 11.39 17.61 11.51
C LEU A 135 11.26 16.82 12.83
N TYR A 136 10.57 15.69 12.78
CA TYR A 136 10.32 14.84 13.95
C TYR A 136 11.34 13.71 14.01
N LYS A 137 12.21 13.74 15.03
CA LYS A 137 13.28 12.75 15.25
C LYS A 137 13.09 11.92 16.52
N LYS A 138 11.95 12.06 17.23
CA LYS A 138 11.69 11.32 18.46
C LYS A 138 11.25 9.89 18.13
N GLY A 139 11.77 8.93 18.90
CA GLY A 139 11.43 7.51 18.76
C GLY A 139 12.24 6.74 17.71
N PHE A 140 12.43 5.44 18.00
CA PHE A 140 13.23 4.54 17.16
C PHE A 140 12.65 4.37 15.76
N HIS A 141 11.34 4.25 15.64
CA HIS A 141 10.67 4.01 14.36
C HIS A 141 10.86 5.13 13.34
N PHE A 142 10.75 6.40 13.78
CA PHE A 142 10.99 7.53 12.87
C PHE A 142 12.45 7.64 12.47
N LYS A 143 13.40 7.37 13.40
CA LYS A 143 14.81 7.31 13.05
C LYS A 143 15.08 6.24 11.99
N LEU A 144 14.43 5.07 12.12
CA LEU A 144 14.56 3.98 11.16
C LEU A 144 14.01 4.37 9.79
N ILE A 145 12.81 4.99 9.74
CA ILE A 145 12.23 5.47 8.48
C ILE A 145 13.16 6.48 7.79
N HIS A 146 13.65 7.49 8.53
CA HIS A 146 14.55 8.48 7.97
C HIS A 146 15.89 7.89 7.50
N LEU A 147 16.37 6.82 8.16
CA LEU A 147 17.59 6.13 7.75
C LEU A 147 17.39 5.27 6.52
N LEU A 148 16.27 4.55 6.42
CA LEU A 148 16.05 3.56 5.36
C LEU A 148 15.41 4.15 4.09
N ASP A 149 14.69 5.27 4.22
CA ASP A 149 13.95 5.87 3.11
C ASP A 149 14.39 7.31 2.84
N PRO A 150 15.20 7.55 1.79
CA PRO A 150 15.54 8.90 1.32
C PRO A 150 14.34 9.75 0.88
N HIS A 151 13.15 9.15 0.76
CA HIS A 151 11.89 9.82 0.46
C HIS A 151 11.82 10.43 -0.95
N LEU A 152 12.28 9.71 -1.93
CA LEU A 152 12.31 10.17 -3.31
C LEU A 152 11.31 9.45 -4.23
N MET A 153 10.49 8.56 -3.69
CA MET A 153 9.55 7.72 -4.45
C MET A 153 8.12 7.81 -3.91
N CYS A 154 7.63 9.06 -3.77
CA CYS A 154 6.30 9.30 -3.19
C CYS A 154 5.16 9.04 -4.18
N VAL A 155 5.37 9.24 -5.49
CA VAL A 155 4.34 9.06 -6.53
C VAL A 155 4.80 8.04 -7.56
N PRO A 156 4.00 6.98 -7.76
CA PRO A 156 2.84 6.55 -6.95
C PRO A 156 3.25 5.97 -5.59
N SER A 157 2.38 6.06 -4.57
CA SER A 157 2.68 5.49 -3.25
C SER A 157 2.69 3.97 -3.27
N LEU A 158 3.86 3.34 -3.08
CA LEU A 158 3.97 1.88 -2.96
C LEU A 158 3.23 1.33 -1.74
N HIS A 159 3.14 2.08 -0.65
CA HIS A 159 2.36 1.68 0.53
C HIS A 159 0.89 1.49 0.16
N VAL A 160 0.29 2.48 -0.51
CA VAL A 160 -1.10 2.42 -0.97
C VAL A 160 -1.28 1.28 -1.97
N MET A 161 -0.40 1.17 -2.97
CA MET A 161 -0.48 0.12 -3.98
C MET A 161 -0.42 -1.29 -3.37
N LEU A 162 0.49 -1.53 -2.41
CA LEU A 162 0.60 -2.82 -1.73
C LEU A 162 -0.64 -3.15 -0.89
N MET A 163 -1.24 -2.16 -0.23
CA MET A 163 -2.46 -2.37 0.56
C MET A 163 -3.65 -2.72 -0.33
N VAL A 164 -3.84 -1.94 -1.40
CA VAL A 164 -4.89 -2.21 -2.40
C VAL A 164 -4.71 -3.59 -3.02
N HIS A 165 -3.48 -3.90 -3.46
CA HIS A 165 -3.17 -5.21 -4.04
C HIS A 165 -3.40 -6.37 -3.07
N SER A 166 -2.98 -6.22 -1.82
CA SER A 166 -3.16 -7.25 -0.79
C SER A 166 -4.63 -7.57 -0.54
N TYR A 167 -5.46 -6.53 -0.42
CA TYR A 167 -6.89 -6.69 -0.21
C TYR A 167 -7.59 -7.30 -1.44
N THR A 168 -7.35 -6.77 -2.64
CA THR A 168 -8.00 -7.24 -3.86
C THR A 168 -7.58 -8.67 -4.21
N ALA A 169 -6.30 -8.99 -4.06
CA ALA A 169 -5.79 -10.35 -4.23
C ALA A 169 -6.39 -11.32 -3.19
N PHE A 170 -6.53 -10.90 -1.92
CA PHE A 170 -7.18 -11.72 -0.90
C PHE A 170 -8.61 -12.08 -1.32
N ARG A 171 -9.43 -11.10 -1.71
CA ARG A 171 -10.79 -11.35 -2.20
C ARG A 171 -10.82 -12.28 -3.41
N TYR A 172 -10.00 -12.02 -4.41
CA TYR A 172 -9.91 -12.84 -5.60
C TYR A 172 -9.56 -14.30 -5.30
N TYR A 173 -8.60 -14.53 -4.39
CA TYR A 173 -8.21 -15.88 -4.04
C TYR A 173 -9.24 -16.61 -3.18
N THR A 174 -9.95 -15.91 -2.28
CA THR A 174 -11.04 -16.51 -1.50
C THR A 174 -12.20 -16.92 -2.42
N GLN A 175 -12.50 -16.12 -3.42
CA GLN A 175 -13.48 -16.46 -4.46
C GLN A 175 -13.04 -17.69 -5.28
N LYS A 176 -11.79 -17.72 -5.74
CA LYS A 176 -11.24 -18.90 -6.46
C LYS A 176 -11.25 -20.19 -5.65
N LEU A 177 -11.20 -20.08 -4.35
CA LEU A 177 -11.27 -21.23 -3.43
C LEU A 177 -12.70 -21.64 -3.10
N GLY A 178 -13.72 -20.87 -3.54
CA GLY A 178 -15.11 -21.08 -3.18
C GLY A 178 -15.41 -20.81 -1.71
N GLU A 179 -14.60 -19.98 -1.05
CA GLU A 179 -14.69 -19.69 0.38
C GLU A 179 -15.10 -18.23 0.66
N GLU A 180 -15.60 -17.50 -0.33
CA GLU A 180 -15.92 -16.07 -0.22
C GLU A 180 -16.89 -15.78 0.93
N GLU A 181 -17.98 -16.53 1.04
CA GLU A 181 -18.99 -16.37 2.10
C GLU A 181 -18.41 -16.71 3.48
N ALA A 182 -17.68 -17.84 3.60
CA ALA A 182 -17.08 -18.28 4.84
C ALA A 182 -16.01 -17.30 5.37
N LEU A 183 -15.34 -16.58 4.48
CA LEU A 183 -14.25 -15.66 4.79
C LEU A 183 -14.65 -14.19 4.68
N HIS A 184 -15.93 -13.89 4.50
CA HIS A 184 -16.42 -12.51 4.36
C HIS A 184 -15.97 -11.61 5.52
N LYS A 185 -16.15 -12.05 6.76
CA LYS A 185 -15.71 -11.29 7.95
C LYS A 185 -14.19 -11.06 7.99
N LEU A 186 -13.40 -12.02 7.52
CA LEU A 186 -11.96 -11.84 7.43
C LEU A 186 -11.59 -10.88 6.28
N ALA A 187 -12.30 -10.92 5.17
CA ALA A 187 -12.11 -9.99 4.06
C ALA A 187 -12.41 -8.54 4.47
N GLU A 188 -13.45 -8.30 5.26
CA GLU A 188 -13.74 -6.96 5.80
C GLU A 188 -12.64 -6.49 6.77
N LYS A 189 -12.12 -7.38 7.63
CA LYS A 189 -10.95 -7.04 8.48
C LYS A 189 -9.70 -6.73 7.66
N VAL A 190 -9.45 -7.47 6.59
CA VAL A 190 -8.34 -7.22 5.67
C VAL A 190 -8.53 -5.86 4.98
N PHE A 191 -9.75 -5.53 4.57
CA PHE A 191 -10.07 -4.22 4.00
C PHE A 191 -9.83 -3.09 5.00
N ALA A 192 -10.37 -3.22 6.20
CA ALA A 192 -10.21 -2.21 7.26
C ALA A 192 -8.73 -2.02 7.64
N GLY A 193 -7.95 -3.12 7.72
CA GLY A 193 -6.51 -3.04 7.95
C GLY A 193 -5.76 -2.34 6.83
N ALA A 194 -6.12 -2.61 5.57
CA ALA A 194 -5.55 -1.92 4.42
C ALA A 194 -5.86 -0.41 4.46
N MET A 195 -7.12 -0.03 4.76
CA MET A 195 -7.54 1.37 4.91
C MET A 195 -6.77 2.07 6.02
N ALA A 196 -6.64 1.42 7.18
CA ALA A 196 -5.89 1.99 8.31
C ALA A 196 -4.42 2.29 7.95
N ILE A 197 -3.77 1.43 7.17
CA ILE A 197 -2.40 1.67 6.71
C ILE A 197 -2.37 2.79 5.66
N ILE A 198 -3.33 2.85 4.73
CA ILE A 198 -3.44 3.93 3.74
C ILE A 198 -3.61 5.29 4.43
N GLU A 199 -4.43 5.38 5.47
CA GLU A 199 -4.57 6.61 6.26
C GLU A 199 -3.31 6.91 7.08
N ALA A 200 -2.69 5.89 7.67
CA ALA A 200 -1.48 6.06 8.46
C ALA A 200 -0.33 6.73 7.69
N VAL A 201 -0.18 6.46 6.38
CA VAL A 201 0.86 7.11 5.56
C VAL A 201 0.68 8.63 5.50
N MET A 202 -0.57 9.10 5.61
CA MET A 202 -0.91 10.53 5.64
C MET A 202 -0.71 11.13 7.04
N TYR A 203 -1.15 10.44 8.10
CA TYR A 203 -0.95 10.90 9.48
C TYR A 203 0.52 11.00 9.89
N VAL A 204 1.38 10.13 9.36
CA VAL A 204 2.84 10.22 9.60
C VAL A 204 3.56 11.14 8.60
N LYS A 205 2.81 11.82 7.70
CA LYS A 205 3.34 12.76 6.69
C LYS A 205 4.42 12.15 5.80
N GLN A 206 4.24 10.89 5.42
CA GLN A 206 5.14 10.24 4.46
C GLN A 206 4.64 10.33 3.01
N HIS A 207 3.39 10.74 2.80
CA HIS A 207 2.79 10.94 1.48
C HIS A 207 1.84 12.14 1.49
N SER A 208 1.52 12.65 0.30
CA SER A 208 0.50 13.66 0.01
C SER A 208 -0.78 12.99 -0.49
N VAL A 209 -1.91 13.69 -0.43
CA VAL A 209 -3.18 13.29 -1.06
C VAL A 209 -3.00 12.96 -2.56
N ASN A 210 -2.10 13.66 -3.23
CA ASN A 210 -1.74 13.42 -4.63
C ASN A 210 -1.12 12.03 -4.87
N CYS A 211 -0.39 11.51 -3.88
CA CYS A 211 0.24 10.18 -3.95
C CYS A 211 -0.80 9.06 -3.95
N ILE A 212 -1.94 9.28 -3.25
CA ILE A 212 -3.04 8.31 -3.19
C ILE A 212 -3.72 8.21 -4.55
N ALA A 213 -4.10 9.33 -5.16
CA ALA A 213 -4.74 9.36 -6.48
C ALA A 213 -3.88 8.63 -7.54
N ALA A 214 -2.58 8.95 -7.58
CA ALA A 214 -1.64 8.31 -8.49
C ALA A 214 -1.47 6.80 -8.22
N ALA A 215 -1.47 6.38 -6.96
CA ALA A 215 -1.38 4.96 -6.60
C ALA A 215 -2.61 4.17 -7.02
N LEU A 216 -3.81 4.71 -6.81
CA LEU A 216 -5.07 4.07 -7.24
C LEU A 216 -5.15 3.96 -8.76
N TYR A 217 -4.77 5.02 -9.49
CA TYR A 217 -4.67 4.97 -10.94
C TYR A 217 -3.66 3.92 -11.40
N THR A 218 -2.48 3.87 -10.79
CA THR A 218 -1.45 2.88 -11.13
C THR A 218 -1.95 1.46 -10.87
N MET A 219 -2.72 1.23 -9.82
CA MET A 219 -3.32 -0.07 -9.53
C MET A 219 -4.36 -0.48 -10.58
N ASN A 220 -5.18 0.45 -11.04
CA ASN A 220 -6.14 0.21 -12.12
C ASN A 220 -5.42 -0.19 -13.44
N CYS A 221 -4.29 0.44 -13.74
CA CYS A 221 -3.47 0.09 -14.89
C CYS A 221 -2.69 -1.24 -14.71
N PHE A 222 -2.32 -1.58 -13.48
CA PHE A 222 -1.54 -2.78 -13.16
C PHE A 222 -2.37 -4.06 -13.30
N ASP A 223 -3.59 -4.06 -12.79
CA ASP A 223 -4.46 -5.23 -12.82
C ASP A 223 -5.94 -4.79 -12.83
N PRO A 224 -6.47 -4.39 -14.01
CA PRO A 224 -7.83 -3.87 -14.14
C PRO A 224 -8.92 -4.93 -13.83
N GLU A 225 -8.58 -6.22 -13.87
CA GLU A 225 -9.49 -7.30 -13.50
C GLU A 225 -9.69 -7.38 -11.98
N LEU A 226 -8.62 -7.13 -11.21
CA LEU A 226 -8.66 -7.14 -9.75
C LEU A 226 -9.07 -5.79 -9.17
N PHE A 227 -8.71 -4.69 -9.83
CA PHE A 227 -8.94 -3.34 -9.32
C PHE A 227 -9.32 -2.39 -10.45
N ASN A 228 -10.52 -1.85 -10.38
CA ASN A 228 -11.12 -0.97 -11.38
C ASN A 228 -11.61 0.34 -10.75
N ASN A 229 -12.29 1.19 -11.54
CA ASN A 229 -12.82 2.48 -11.10
C ASN A 229 -13.74 2.36 -9.88
N ALA A 230 -14.62 1.37 -9.84
CA ALA A 230 -15.51 1.16 -8.68
C ALA A 230 -14.73 0.81 -7.41
N GLY A 231 -13.66 0.02 -7.56
CA GLY A 231 -12.73 -0.27 -6.45
C GLY A 231 -11.99 0.97 -5.95
N ALA A 232 -11.55 1.85 -6.86
CA ALA A 232 -10.91 3.11 -6.52
C ALA A 232 -11.88 4.06 -5.78
N GLU A 233 -13.07 4.23 -6.31
CA GLU A 233 -14.12 5.05 -5.68
C GLU A 233 -14.48 4.53 -4.29
N ARG A 234 -14.64 3.22 -4.11
CA ARG A 234 -14.90 2.61 -2.80
C ARG A 234 -13.81 2.97 -1.78
N ILE A 235 -12.53 2.88 -2.15
CA ILE A 235 -11.43 3.25 -1.27
C ILE A 235 -11.48 4.74 -0.94
N ILE A 236 -11.64 5.60 -1.95
CA ILE A 236 -11.67 7.05 -1.78
C ILE A 236 -12.79 7.46 -0.83
N PHE A 237 -14.00 6.95 -1.01
CA PHE A 237 -15.14 7.29 -0.15
C PHE A 237 -15.01 6.80 1.30
N LYS A 238 -14.16 5.79 1.55
CA LYS A 238 -13.88 5.31 2.91
C LYS A 238 -12.75 6.06 3.61
N LEU A 239 -11.90 6.83 2.88
CA LEU A 239 -10.80 7.59 3.47
C LEU A 239 -11.31 8.63 4.47
N PHE A 240 -10.74 8.59 5.67
CA PHE A 240 -11.06 9.52 6.78
C PHE A 240 -12.56 9.57 7.14
N ASN A 241 -13.30 8.51 6.81
CA ASN A 241 -14.70 8.38 7.18
C ASN A 241 -14.82 7.78 8.59
N THR A 242 -14.81 8.63 9.60
CA THR A 242 -14.78 8.26 11.02
C THR A 242 -16.09 7.69 11.58
N GLY A 243 -17.17 7.68 10.78
CA GLY A 243 -18.50 7.22 11.20
C GLY A 243 -18.63 5.68 11.38
N GLU A 244 -17.70 4.90 10.85
CA GLU A 244 -17.78 3.44 10.84
C GLU A 244 -16.55 2.78 11.50
N SER A 245 -16.23 3.17 12.74
CA SER A 245 -15.10 2.61 13.49
C SER A 245 -15.25 1.12 13.89
N ALA A 246 -16.40 0.50 13.58
CA ALA A 246 -16.71 -0.87 13.98
C ALA A 246 -15.80 -1.94 13.35
N ASP A 247 -15.13 -1.62 12.22
CA ASP A 247 -14.36 -2.60 11.46
C ASP A 247 -12.84 -2.47 11.60
N ILE A 248 -12.35 -1.50 12.38
CA ILE A 248 -10.91 -1.31 12.59
C ILE A 248 -10.32 -2.52 13.32
N PRO A 249 -9.21 -3.10 12.85
CA PRO A 249 -8.54 -4.17 13.57
C PRO A 249 -8.29 -3.80 15.03
N PRO A 250 -8.55 -4.68 15.99
CA PRO A 250 -8.41 -4.38 17.42
C PRO A 250 -7.05 -3.83 17.82
N GLU A 251 -5.99 -4.28 17.14
CA GLU A 251 -4.62 -3.80 17.33
C GLU A 251 -4.42 -2.34 16.90
N TYR A 252 -5.26 -1.82 16.00
CA TYR A 252 -5.21 -0.43 15.54
C TYR A 252 -6.21 0.47 16.26
N ALA A 253 -7.26 -0.08 16.87
CA ALA A 253 -8.31 0.66 17.56
C ALA A 253 -7.80 1.71 18.58
N PRO A 254 -6.70 1.50 19.33
CA PRO A 254 -6.16 2.50 20.24
C PRO A 254 -5.74 3.81 19.58
N TYR A 255 -5.46 3.80 18.27
CA TYR A 255 -5.02 4.97 17.51
C TYR A 255 -6.18 5.76 16.90
N TYR A 256 -7.38 5.17 16.82
CA TYR A 256 -8.59 5.73 16.23
C TYR A 256 -9.63 6.18 17.28
N ARG A 257 -9.18 6.70 18.42
CA ARG A 257 -10.09 7.08 19.52
C ARG A 257 -10.86 8.37 19.28
N GLU A 258 -10.38 9.23 18.37
CA GLU A 258 -10.99 10.53 18.05
C GLU A 258 -10.93 10.76 16.54
N PRO A 259 -11.90 11.52 15.96
CA PRO A 259 -11.78 11.95 14.58
C PRO A 259 -10.59 12.93 14.47
N PHE A 260 -9.60 12.56 13.67
CA PHE A 260 -8.39 13.37 13.50
C PHE A 260 -8.51 14.39 12.36
N VAL A 261 -9.34 14.12 11.38
CA VAL A 261 -9.61 15.00 10.24
C VAL A 261 -11.04 15.50 10.35
N ASP A 262 -11.23 16.79 10.21
CA ASP A 262 -12.56 17.39 10.20
C ASP A 262 -13.43 16.78 9.08
N PRO A 263 -14.73 16.52 9.29
CA PRO A 263 -15.61 15.93 8.29
C PRO A 263 -15.66 16.70 6.96
N ASP A 264 -15.69 18.04 7.01
CA ASP A 264 -15.70 18.89 5.80
C ASP A 264 -14.37 18.82 5.07
N ASP A 265 -13.25 18.78 5.78
CA ASP A 265 -11.93 18.61 5.19
C ASP A 265 -11.75 17.20 4.65
N SER A 266 -12.28 16.18 5.31
CA SER A 266 -12.32 14.81 4.81
C SER A 266 -13.05 14.71 3.48
N ALA A 267 -14.18 15.43 3.33
CA ALA A 267 -14.92 15.51 2.07
C ALA A 267 -14.07 16.16 0.96
N LYS A 268 -13.45 17.32 1.24
CA LYS A 268 -12.58 18.03 0.28
C LYS A 268 -11.39 17.14 -0.15
N ILE A 269 -10.79 16.41 0.80
CA ILE A 269 -9.69 15.48 0.51
C ILE A 269 -10.16 14.37 -0.44
N ARG A 270 -11.29 13.73 -0.15
CA ARG A 270 -11.86 12.69 -1.00
C ARG A 270 -12.19 13.20 -2.40
N ASP A 271 -12.81 14.37 -2.50
CA ASP A 271 -13.16 15.00 -3.78
C ASP A 271 -11.91 15.33 -4.61
N HIS A 272 -10.86 15.84 -3.97
CA HIS A 272 -9.58 16.11 -4.64
C HIS A 272 -8.95 14.83 -5.18
N ILE A 273 -8.86 13.78 -4.35
CA ILE A 273 -8.28 12.49 -4.75
C ILE A 273 -9.08 11.89 -5.91
N LEU A 274 -10.42 11.93 -5.85
CA LEU A 274 -11.30 11.43 -6.91
C LEU A 274 -11.12 12.19 -8.21
N ASN A 275 -11.08 13.52 -8.14
CA ASN A 275 -10.90 14.38 -9.31
C ASN A 275 -9.54 14.15 -9.98
N LEU A 276 -8.47 14.03 -9.19
CA LEU A 276 -7.14 13.76 -9.72
C LEU A 276 -7.03 12.34 -10.31
N TYR A 277 -7.63 11.34 -9.63
CA TYR A 277 -7.73 9.98 -10.15
C TYR A 277 -8.45 9.93 -11.51
N ARG A 278 -9.59 10.63 -11.63
CA ARG A 278 -10.36 10.71 -12.89
C ARG A 278 -9.55 11.38 -14.00
N LYS A 279 -8.85 12.48 -13.71
CA LYS A 279 -7.95 13.13 -14.66
C LYS A 279 -6.89 12.17 -15.21
N PHE A 280 -6.27 11.35 -14.35
CA PHE A 280 -5.30 10.35 -14.81
C PHE A 280 -5.97 9.27 -15.68
N THR A 281 -7.16 8.83 -15.30
CA THR A 281 -7.90 7.79 -16.02
C THR A 281 -8.36 8.28 -17.40
N GLU A 282 -8.86 9.51 -17.50
CA GLU A 282 -9.28 10.15 -18.75
C GLU A 282 -8.12 10.43 -19.69
N ALA A 283 -6.95 10.82 -19.14
CA ALA A 283 -5.74 11.06 -19.90
C ALA A 283 -5.00 9.78 -20.29
N ASN A 284 -5.45 8.61 -19.80
CA ASN A 284 -4.80 7.33 -20.08
C ASN A 284 -4.91 6.96 -21.56
N ASN A 285 -3.78 6.52 -22.10
CA ASN A 285 -3.66 6.06 -23.49
C ASN A 285 -2.78 4.80 -23.53
N ALA A 286 -2.15 4.52 -24.66
CA ALA A 286 -1.27 3.35 -24.82
C ALA A 286 -0.08 3.33 -23.83
N ASP A 287 0.37 4.48 -23.33
CA ASP A 287 1.39 4.62 -22.29
C ASP A 287 0.76 5.06 -20.97
N TRP A 288 0.48 4.10 -20.10
CA TRP A 288 -0.12 4.34 -18.79
C TRP A 288 0.72 5.25 -17.86
N THR A 289 2.04 5.37 -18.09
CA THR A 289 2.89 6.21 -17.25
C THR A 289 2.74 7.70 -17.56
N ARG A 290 2.33 8.02 -18.78
CA ARG A 290 2.27 9.37 -19.30
C ARG A 290 1.42 10.33 -18.47
N PRO A 291 0.19 10.01 -18.05
CA PRO A 291 -0.61 10.93 -17.24
C PRO A 291 0.08 11.36 -15.94
N ILE A 292 0.73 10.41 -15.25
CA ILE A 292 1.47 10.71 -14.02
C ILE A 292 2.72 11.52 -14.32
N LEU A 293 3.51 11.15 -15.33
CA LEU A 293 4.75 11.85 -15.67
C LEU A 293 4.48 13.28 -16.15
N GLU A 294 3.43 13.51 -16.91
CA GLU A 294 3.02 14.86 -17.31
C GLU A 294 2.57 15.68 -16.10
N TYR A 295 1.79 15.09 -15.19
CA TYR A 295 1.41 15.74 -13.94
C TYR A 295 2.64 16.13 -13.10
N LEU A 296 3.60 15.23 -12.90
CA LEU A 296 4.81 15.52 -12.12
C LEU A 296 5.63 16.67 -12.71
N LYS A 297 5.64 16.84 -14.04
CA LYS A 297 6.32 17.96 -14.73
C LYS A 297 5.66 19.32 -14.46
N THR A 298 4.37 19.36 -14.10
CA THR A 298 3.67 20.60 -13.75
C THR A 298 3.97 21.08 -12.33
N LEU A 299 4.56 20.23 -11.50
CA LEU A 299 4.83 20.51 -10.11
C LEU A 299 6.19 21.20 -9.91
N PRO A 300 6.37 21.96 -8.81
CA PRO A 300 7.65 22.55 -8.48
C PRO A 300 8.75 21.48 -8.35
N LEU A 301 9.93 21.79 -8.85
CA LEU A 301 11.10 20.95 -8.61
C LEU A 301 11.61 21.15 -7.18
N ASN A 302 12.05 20.06 -6.58
CA ASN A 302 12.79 20.11 -5.33
C ASN A 302 14.24 20.51 -5.65
N ASN A 303 14.61 21.75 -5.35
CA ASN A 303 16.00 22.18 -5.44
C ASN A 303 16.78 21.41 -4.36
N GLN A 304 17.49 20.40 -4.78
CA GLN A 304 18.41 19.60 -3.94
C GLN A 304 19.66 20.40 -3.58
#